data_fb599f9c34dfb5fc654437bcd06f0337
#
_entry.id   fb599f9c34dfb5fc654437bcd06f0337
#
_cell.length_a   1.000
_cell.length_b   1.000
_cell.length_c   1.000
_cell.angle_alpha   90.00
_cell.angle_beta   90.00
_cell.angle_gamma   90.00
#
_symmetry.space_group_name_H-M   'P 1'
#
loop_
_entity.id
_entity.type
_entity.pdbx_description
1 polymer ?
#
loop_
_entity_poly.entity_id
_entity_poly.type
_entity_poly.pdbx_seq_one_letter_code
_entity_poly.pdbx_strand_id
1 'polypeptide(L)'
;MAAGLSLLGLIWPEADRAVQPEELPTPAALAEAPSRAITVLLIGSDADRRGAVRNGAAPAGPANSDALVLVRVDPKGPLQVLSLPVEAAVQLPGDKQPVALGSLYRRGGPALVAGVSADLLDLPKGQPDRYLVLPRAALRQLVDDLGRLELSPDRTMRYSDKSQKYTIALEGGLQQLNGRQVEQLLRFRDSPSAEEGRRERQQVAIESVLRQMGQHRQLQQLPDLLRRLQDQVDTNLTQSEALSLLAASLQQSEPIRFHRLALKPPLKDGDRLRQVDSTAMDQAWPR
;
A
#
# COMPACT_ATOMS: atom_id res chain seq x y z
N MET A 1 -57.86 42.90 3.54
CA MET A 1 -56.43 42.50 3.80
C MET A 1 -56.17 40.97 3.75
N ALA A 2 -57.03 40.17 3.10
CA ALA A 2 -56.85 38.73 2.98
C ALA A 2 -56.32 38.23 1.62
N ALA A 3 -56.26 39.10 0.59
CA ALA A 3 -55.81 38.71 -0.75
C ALA A 3 -54.28 38.76 -0.95
N GLY A 4 -53.51 39.39 -0.05
CA GLY A 4 -52.06 39.50 -0.18
C GLY A 4 -51.26 38.29 0.32
N LEU A 5 -51.82 37.48 1.19
CA LEU A 5 -51.17 36.29 1.74
C LEU A 5 -51.25 35.07 0.83
N SER A 6 -52.23 35.01 -0.05
CA SER A 6 -52.40 33.92 -1.02
C SER A 6 -51.45 34.01 -2.23
N LEU A 7 -50.98 35.20 -2.57
CA LEU A 7 -50.03 35.43 -3.65
C LEU A 7 -48.56 35.09 -3.23
N LEU A 8 -48.23 35.23 -1.95
CA LEU A 8 -46.91 34.83 -1.44
C LEU A 8 -46.70 33.29 -1.44
N GLY A 9 -47.75 32.51 -1.27
CA GLY A 9 -47.70 31.07 -1.36
C GLY A 9 -47.49 30.51 -2.79
N LEU A 10 -47.80 31.30 -3.82
CA LEU A 10 -47.61 30.98 -5.21
C LEU A 10 -46.20 31.32 -5.77
N ILE A 11 -45.53 32.24 -5.09
CA ILE A 11 -44.21 32.75 -5.50
C ILE A 11 -43.08 32.14 -4.65
N TRP A 12 -43.43 31.61 -3.48
CA TRP A 12 -42.45 30.89 -2.67
C TRP A 12 -42.20 29.51 -3.34
N PRO A 13 -40.98 29.27 -3.86
CA PRO A 13 -40.68 27.95 -4.41
C PRO A 13 -40.91 26.92 -3.29
N GLU A 14 -41.52 25.80 -3.63
CA GLU A 14 -41.61 24.60 -2.74
C GLU A 14 -40.21 24.04 -2.42
N ALA A 15 -39.25 24.89 -2.19
CA ALA A 15 -37.86 24.56 -1.86
C ALA A 15 -37.70 24.05 -0.42
N ASP A 16 -38.75 24.09 0.38
CA ASP A 16 -38.81 23.47 1.70
C ASP A 16 -39.46 22.07 1.70
N ARG A 17 -39.55 21.40 0.56
CA ARG A 17 -39.47 19.94 0.62
C ARG A 17 -38.09 19.69 1.18
N ALA A 18 -38.02 19.28 2.46
CA ALA A 18 -36.80 18.83 3.12
C ALA A 18 -36.07 17.95 2.11
N VAL A 19 -35.04 18.51 1.49
CA VAL A 19 -34.04 17.72 0.79
C VAL A 19 -33.57 16.80 1.89
N GLN A 20 -34.03 15.55 1.86
CA GLN A 20 -33.48 14.55 2.77
C GLN A 20 -31.98 14.67 2.58
N PRO A 21 -31.22 14.99 3.63
CA PRO A 21 -29.78 15.15 3.46
C PRO A 21 -29.33 13.87 2.82
N GLU A 22 -28.77 13.98 1.61
CA GLU A 22 -28.20 12.86 0.90
C GLU A 22 -27.23 12.21 1.88
N GLU A 23 -27.55 10.99 2.34
CA GLU A 23 -26.71 10.33 3.34
C GLU A 23 -25.33 10.21 2.74
N LEU A 24 -24.38 10.96 3.32
CA LEU A 24 -23.01 10.94 2.85
C LEU A 24 -22.47 9.52 2.96
N PRO A 25 -21.81 9.00 1.92
CA PRO A 25 -21.26 7.67 1.94
C PRO A 25 -20.30 7.51 3.12
N THR A 26 -20.48 6.45 3.87
CA THR A 26 -19.62 6.09 5.00
C THR A 26 -18.80 4.86 4.68
N PRO A 27 -17.65 4.65 5.29
CA PRO A 27 -16.89 3.41 5.10
C PRO A 27 -17.72 2.16 5.43
N ALA A 28 -18.62 2.23 6.43
CA ALA A 28 -19.51 1.13 6.81
C ALA A 28 -20.48 0.72 5.69
N ALA A 29 -20.84 1.64 4.80
CA ALA A 29 -21.70 1.36 3.66
C ALA A 29 -21.02 0.60 2.51
N LEU A 30 -19.68 0.47 2.52
CA LEU A 30 -18.93 -0.24 1.48
C LEU A 30 -19.14 -1.74 1.55
N ALA A 31 -18.99 -2.32 2.73
CA ALA A 31 -19.15 -3.72 3.02
C ALA A 31 -19.14 -3.97 4.53
N GLU A 32 -19.64 -5.13 4.95
CA GLU A 32 -19.53 -5.60 6.33
C GLU A 32 -18.05 -5.84 6.69
N ALA A 33 -17.65 -5.39 7.88
CA ALA A 33 -16.30 -5.62 8.38
C ALA A 33 -16.03 -7.12 8.59
N PRO A 34 -14.77 -7.58 8.48
CA PRO A 34 -14.44 -8.98 8.73
C PRO A 34 -14.74 -9.37 10.20
N SER A 35 -15.16 -10.60 10.42
CA SER A 35 -15.51 -11.10 11.77
C SER A 35 -14.28 -11.34 12.66
N ARG A 36 -13.09 -11.43 12.08
CA ARG A 36 -11.80 -11.62 12.74
C ARG A 36 -10.71 -10.76 12.10
N ALA A 37 -9.59 -10.64 12.77
CA ALA A 37 -8.42 -10.01 12.18
C ALA A 37 -7.95 -10.79 10.94
N ILE A 38 -7.64 -10.07 9.87
CA ILE A 38 -7.12 -10.61 8.59
C ILE A 38 -5.75 -10.01 8.33
N THR A 39 -4.81 -10.86 7.97
CA THR A 39 -3.44 -10.47 7.64
C THR A 39 -3.23 -10.56 6.13
N VAL A 40 -2.79 -9.46 5.53
CA VAL A 40 -2.56 -9.34 4.09
C VAL A 40 -1.09 -9.01 3.82
N LEU A 41 -0.42 -9.79 2.99
CA LEU A 41 0.92 -9.49 2.50
C LEU A 41 0.82 -8.64 1.23
N LEU A 42 1.25 -7.39 1.32
CA LEU A 42 1.38 -6.50 0.17
C LEU A 42 2.78 -6.63 -0.42
N ILE A 43 2.88 -6.88 -1.71
CA ILE A 43 4.12 -7.04 -2.46
C ILE A 43 4.17 -5.98 -3.55
N GLY A 44 4.96 -4.94 -3.35
CA GLY A 44 5.29 -3.98 -4.40
C GLY A 44 6.32 -4.60 -5.34
N SER A 45 5.93 -4.92 -6.56
CA SER A 45 6.81 -5.54 -7.56
C SER A 45 7.42 -4.49 -8.48
N ASP A 46 8.68 -4.70 -8.86
CA ASP A 46 9.37 -3.90 -9.88
C ASP A 46 8.92 -4.22 -11.32
N ALA A 47 8.01 -5.21 -11.51
CA ALA A 47 7.40 -5.51 -12.80
C ALA A 47 6.66 -4.30 -13.38
N ASP A 48 6.72 -4.12 -14.70
CA ASP A 48 5.96 -3.05 -15.37
C ASP A 48 4.45 -3.27 -15.23
N ARG A 49 3.98 -4.50 -15.39
CA ARG A 49 2.57 -4.91 -15.25
C ARG A 49 2.48 -6.37 -14.79
N ARG A 50 1.29 -6.79 -14.40
CA ARG A 50 1.01 -8.19 -14.04
C ARG A 50 1.49 -9.14 -15.12
N GLY A 51 2.23 -10.19 -14.72
CA GLY A 51 2.75 -11.22 -15.63
C GLY A 51 3.87 -10.77 -16.57
N ALA A 52 4.40 -9.54 -16.42
CA ALA A 52 5.51 -9.07 -17.24
C ALA A 52 6.79 -9.87 -16.93
N VAL A 53 7.35 -10.50 -17.96
CA VAL A 53 8.62 -11.25 -17.88
C VAL A 53 9.83 -10.32 -17.93
N ARG A 54 9.66 -9.12 -18.51
CA ARG A 54 10.70 -8.12 -18.63
C ARG A 54 10.23 -6.81 -18.00
N ASN A 55 11.18 -6.09 -17.46
CA ASN A 55 10.98 -4.86 -16.75
C ASN A 55 11.82 -3.77 -17.41
N GLY A 56 11.18 -2.69 -17.86
CA GLY A 56 11.86 -1.57 -18.55
C GLY A 56 12.68 -0.67 -17.64
N ALA A 57 12.54 -0.80 -16.32
CA ALA A 57 13.19 0.07 -15.33
C ALA A 57 13.83 -0.73 -14.18
N ALA A 58 14.27 -1.96 -14.45
CA ALA A 58 15.01 -2.81 -13.53
C ALA A 58 16.02 -3.68 -14.30
N PRO A 59 16.98 -4.31 -13.59
CA PRO A 59 17.89 -5.25 -14.21
C PRO A 59 17.15 -6.35 -14.95
N ALA A 60 17.75 -6.87 -16.04
CA ALA A 60 17.18 -7.94 -16.82
C ALA A 60 16.84 -9.18 -15.97
N GLY A 61 15.71 -9.81 -16.25
CA GLY A 61 15.24 -11.02 -15.57
C GLY A 61 13.84 -10.89 -14.97
N PRO A 62 13.37 -11.92 -14.27
CA PRO A 62 12.09 -11.89 -13.57
C PRO A 62 12.05 -10.78 -12.52
N ALA A 63 10.84 -10.29 -12.25
CA ALA A 63 10.61 -9.20 -11.29
C ALA A 63 11.01 -9.59 -9.86
N ASN A 64 11.53 -8.60 -9.11
CA ASN A 64 11.72 -8.69 -7.66
C ASN A 64 10.58 -7.97 -6.94
N SER A 65 10.54 -8.12 -5.62
CA SER A 65 9.78 -7.22 -4.77
C SER A 65 10.67 -6.06 -4.30
N ASP A 66 10.21 -4.85 -4.54
CA ASP A 66 10.83 -3.60 -4.08
C ASP A 66 10.26 -3.12 -2.74
N ALA A 67 9.09 -3.61 -2.37
CA ALA A 67 8.44 -3.35 -1.09
C ALA A 67 7.72 -4.61 -0.61
N LEU A 68 7.83 -4.91 0.66
CA LEU A 68 7.13 -5.98 1.35
C LEU A 68 6.51 -5.41 2.62
N VAL A 69 5.20 -5.51 2.73
CA VAL A 69 4.44 -4.94 3.85
C VAL A 69 3.40 -5.96 4.30
N LEU A 70 3.41 -6.28 5.58
CA LEU A 70 2.36 -7.08 6.19
C LEU A 70 1.36 -6.14 6.85
N VAL A 71 0.09 -6.25 6.48
CA VAL A 71 -1.00 -5.44 7.00
C VAL A 71 -1.94 -6.33 7.78
N ARG A 72 -2.25 -5.95 9.03
CA ARG A 72 -3.27 -6.60 9.85
C ARG A 72 -4.45 -5.65 10.01
N VAL A 73 -5.57 -6.06 9.47
CA VAL A 73 -6.85 -5.40 9.63
C VAL A 73 -7.61 -6.12 10.74
N ASP A 74 -7.70 -5.48 11.90
CA ASP A 74 -8.48 -5.99 13.03
C ASP A 74 -9.74 -5.12 13.17
N PRO A 75 -10.95 -5.69 13.08
CA PRO A 75 -12.18 -4.90 13.21
C PRO A 75 -12.37 -4.27 14.58
N LYS A 76 -11.61 -4.71 15.60
CA LYS A 76 -11.70 -4.24 16.98
C LYS A 76 -10.45 -3.49 17.46
N GLY A 77 -9.49 -3.27 16.59
CA GLY A 77 -8.22 -2.63 16.95
C GLY A 77 -7.66 -1.79 15.82
N PRO A 78 -6.57 -1.07 16.05
CA PRO A 78 -5.95 -0.22 15.03
C PRO A 78 -5.44 -1.04 13.85
N LEU A 79 -5.41 -0.39 12.68
CA LEU A 79 -4.70 -0.91 11.52
C LEU A 79 -3.20 -1.02 11.84
N GLN A 80 -2.63 -2.19 11.62
CA GLN A 80 -1.21 -2.43 11.87
C GLN A 80 -0.49 -2.71 10.56
N VAL A 81 0.68 -2.11 10.40
CA VAL A 81 1.47 -2.17 9.17
C VAL A 81 2.91 -2.48 9.54
N LEU A 82 3.41 -3.65 9.15
CA LEU A 82 4.79 -4.06 9.36
C LEU A 82 5.57 -4.01 8.05
N SER A 83 6.59 -3.17 7.98
CA SER A 83 7.52 -3.14 6.86
C SER A 83 8.56 -4.26 7.00
N LEU A 84 8.64 -5.13 6.00
CA LEU A 84 9.63 -6.20 5.89
C LEU A 84 10.77 -5.72 5.00
N PRO A 85 12.00 -5.62 5.54
CA PRO A 85 13.15 -5.17 4.76
C PRO A 85 13.46 -6.16 3.61
N VAL A 86 13.44 -5.68 2.38
CA VAL A 86 13.73 -6.51 1.19
C VAL A 86 15.17 -7.03 1.17
N GLU A 87 16.07 -6.37 1.88
CA GLU A 87 17.47 -6.73 2.09
C GLU A 87 17.69 -7.76 3.21
N ALA A 88 16.65 -8.15 3.93
CA ALA A 88 16.76 -9.17 4.98
C ALA A 88 17.29 -10.49 4.42
N ALA A 89 18.29 -11.04 5.08
CA ALA A 89 18.91 -12.31 4.75
C ALA A 89 18.00 -13.46 5.20
N VAL A 90 17.61 -14.31 4.27
CA VAL A 90 16.84 -15.52 4.54
C VAL A 90 17.52 -16.75 3.95
N GLN A 91 17.50 -17.85 4.69
CA GLN A 91 18.09 -19.11 4.25
C GLN A 91 16.98 -20.02 3.73
N LEU A 92 17.07 -20.38 2.45
CA LEU A 92 16.15 -21.36 1.87
C LEU A 92 16.70 -22.79 2.02
N PRO A 93 15.84 -23.79 2.18
CA PRO A 93 16.25 -25.18 2.15
C PRO A 93 16.96 -25.51 0.83
N GLY A 94 18.16 -26.10 0.92
CA GLY A 94 18.98 -26.45 -0.24
C GLY A 94 19.87 -25.35 -0.80
N ASP A 95 19.67 -24.09 -0.44
CA ASP A 95 20.59 -23.01 -0.83
C ASP A 95 21.87 -23.04 0.02
N LYS A 96 23.02 -22.86 -0.63
CA LYS A 96 24.32 -22.81 0.08
C LYS A 96 24.53 -21.51 0.85
N GLN A 97 23.88 -20.46 0.45
CA GLN A 97 24.04 -19.11 1.03
C GLN A 97 22.68 -18.43 1.20
N PRO A 98 22.53 -17.55 2.18
CA PRO A 98 21.32 -16.76 2.35
C PRO A 98 21.10 -15.83 1.16
N VAL A 99 19.83 -15.54 0.90
CA VAL A 99 19.39 -14.64 -0.17
C VAL A 99 18.56 -13.51 0.41
N ALA A 100 18.42 -12.41 -0.35
CA ALA A 100 17.60 -11.29 0.06
C ALA A 100 16.10 -11.66 -0.02
N LEU A 101 15.33 -11.29 1.00
CA LEU A 101 13.88 -11.51 1.08
C LEU A 101 13.17 -10.98 -0.18
N GLY A 102 13.55 -9.79 -0.66
CA GLY A 102 12.99 -9.20 -1.89
C GLY A 102 13.23 -10.01 -3.16
N SER A 103 14.26 -10.89 -3.18
CA SER A 103 14.56 -11.75 -4.33
C SER A 103 13.68 -12.99 -4.41
N LEU A 104 12.93 -13.31 -3.37
CA LEU A 104 12.08 -14.50 -3.32
C LEU A 104 10.95 -14.45 -4.32
N TYR A 105 10.43 -13.26 -4.60
CA TYR A 105 9.33 -13.10 -5.56
C TYR A 105 9.72 -13.62 -6.95
N ARG A 106 10.93 -13.35 -7.42
CA ARG A 106 11.43 -13.87 -8.71
C ARG A 106 11.66 -15.37 -8.73
N ARG A 107 11.82 -16.02 -7.54
CA ARG A 107 12.13 -17.44 -7.40
C ARG A 107 10.88 -18.31 -7.32
N GLY A 108 9.85 -17.85 -6.58
CA GLY A 108 8.68 -18.66 -6.31
C GLY A 108 7.39 -17.83 -6.13
N GLY A 109 7.37 -16.59 -6.64
CA GLY A 109 6.19 -15.74 -6.62
C GLY A 109 5.69 -15.39 -5.21
N PRO A 110 4.42 -14.98 -5.09
CA PRO A 110 3.86 -14.55 -3.82
C PRO A 110 3.80 -15.67 -2.78
N ALA A 111 3.65 -16.92 -3.19
CA ALA A 111 3.57 -18.05 -2.27
C ALA A 111 4.88 -18.26 -1.51
N LEU A 112 6.04 -18.18 -2.19
CA LEU A 112 7.34 -18.31 -1.52
C LEU A 112 7.60 -17.13 -0.59
N VAL A 113 7.25 -15.89 -1.02
CA VAL A 113 7.39 -14.71 -0.17
C VAL A 113 6.52 -14.85 1.09
N ALA A 114 5.26 -15.26 0.94
CA ALA A 114 4.34 -15.46 2.06
C ALA A 114 4.84 -16.53 3.04
N GLY A 115 5.27 -17.69 2.55
CA GLY A 115 5.78 -18.77 3.38
C GLY A 115 7.00 -18.35 4.18
N VAL A 116 8.02 -17.77 3.52
CA VAL A 116 9.24 -17.33 4.22
C VAL A 116 8.96 -16.17 5.17
N SER A 117 8.02 -15.26 4.83
CA SER A 117 7.62 -14.19 5.76
C SER A 117 6.89 -14.75 6.99
N ALA A 118 6.08 -15.80 6.82
CA ALA A 118 5.42 -16.49 7.92
C ALA A 118 6.44 -17.16 8.86
N ASP A 119 7.39 -17.89 8.30
CA ASP A 119 8.46 -18.53 9.06
C ASP A 119 9.34 -17.49 9.79
N LEU A 120 9.68 -16.39 9.11
CA LEU A 120 10.51 -15.33 9.66
C LEU A 120 9.86 -14.65 10.86
N LEU A 121 8.55 -14.50 10.87
CA LEU A 121 7.77 -13.80 11.90
C LEU A 121 7.09 -14.74 12.90
N ASP A 122 7.29 -16.07 12.76
CA ASP A 122 6.59 -17.09 13.56
C ASP A 122 5.06 -16.86 13.54
N LEU A 123 4.50 -16.62 12.37
CA LEU A 123 3.07 -16.37 12.22
C LEU A 123 2.25 -17.64 12.48
N PRO A 124 1.02 -17.51 13.00
CA PRO A 124 0.10 -18.64 13.10
C PRO A 124 -0.09 -19.34 11.75
N LYS A 125 -0.32 -20.66 11.81
CA LYS A 125 -0.55 -21.48 10.61
C LYS A 125 -1.68 -20.89 9.76
N GLY A 126 -1.39 -20.71 8.46
CA GLY A 126 -2.32 -20.16 7.49
C GLY A 126 -2.25 -18.63 7.33
N GLN A 127 -1.34 -17.97 8.04
CA GLN A 127 -1.03 -16.56 7.82
C GLN A 127 0.23 -16.40 6.95
N PRO A 128 0.35 -15.33 6.16
CA PRO A 128 -0.70 -14.31 5.91
C PRO A 128 -1.93 -14.91 5.23
N ASP A 129 -3.13 -14.47 5.64
CA ASP A 129 -4.41 -14.98 5.11
C ASP A 129 -4.56 -14.69 3.61
N ARG A 130 -4.08 -13.53 3.18
CA ARG A 130 -4.20 -13.03 1.81
C ARG A 130 -2.90 -12.39 1.34
N TYR A 131 -2.78 -12.25 0.02
CA TYR A 131 -1.71 -11.45 -0.59
C TYR A 131 -2.25 -10.52 -1.68
N LEU A 132 -1.51 -9.46 -1.95
CA LEU A 132 -1.73 -8.54 -3.05
C LEU A 132 -0.38 -8.14 -3.65
N VAL A 133 -0.16 -8.47 -4.92
CA VAL A 133 1.00 -8.02 -5.69
C VAL A 133 0.61 -6.80 -6.51
N LEU A 134 1.30 -5.71 -6.30
CA LEU A 134 1.06 -4.43 -6.95
C LEU A 134 2.24 -4.12 -7.90
N PRO A 135 2.11 -4.37 -9.22
CA PRO A 135 3.08 -3.94 -10.21
C PRO A 135 3.07 -2.42 -10.38
N ARG A 136 4.11 -1.87 -11.02
CA ARG A 136 4.29 -0.43 -11.24
C ARG A 136 3.10 0.24 -11.93
N ALA A 137 2.56 -0.38 -12.99
CA ALA A 137 1.41 0.18 -13.70
C ALA A 137 0.16 0.23 -12.81
N ALA A 138 -0.09 -0.80 -11.99
CA ALA A 138 -1.22 -0.84 -11.08
C ALA A 138 -1.10 0.22 -9.96
N LEU A 139 0.11 0.43 -9.42
CA LEU A 139 0.36 1.52 -8.47
C LEU A 139 0.05 2.90 -9.08
N ARG A 140 0.53 3.15 -10.30
CA ARG A 140 0.25 4.42 -11.00
C ARG A 140 -1.23 4.62 -11.22
N GLN A 141 -1.91 3.59 -11.73
CA GLN A 141 -3.35 3.63 -12.00
C GLN A 141 -4.14 3.87 -10.71
N LEU A 142 -3.81 3.19 -9.61
CA LEU A 142 -4.44 3.41 -8.31
C LEU A 142 -4.38 4.89 -7.90
N VAL A 143 -3.20 5.49 -7.97
CA VAL A 143 -3.01 6.91 -7.60
C VAL A 143 -3.74 7.86 -8.55
N ASP A 144 -3.68 7.60 -9.85
CA ASP A 144 -4.33 8.45 -10.86
C ASP A 144 -5.86 8.35 -10.75
N ASP A 145 -6.41 7.18 -10.46
CA ASP A 145 -7.84 6.98 -10.22
C ASP A 145 -8.32 7.65 -8.90
N LEU A 146 -7.45 7.75 -7.89
CA LEU A 146 -7.72 8.52 -6.67
C LEU A 146 -7.58 10.04 -6.88
N GLY A 147 -7.14 10.49 -8.06
CA GLY A 147 -7.07 11.89 -8.44
C GLY A 147 -5.82 12.62 -7.94
N ARG A 148 -4.76 11.94 -7.60
CA ARG A 148 -3.47 12.39 -7.02
C ARG A 148 -3.41 12.21 -5.51
N LEU A 149 -2.19 12.12 -4.99
CA LEU A 149 -1.93 12.06 -3.54
C LEU A 149 -1.21 13.32 -3.07
N GLU A 150 -1.68 13.86 -1.97
CA GLU A 150 -0.97 14.92 -1.27
C GLU A 150 0.18 14.32 -0.48
N LEU A 151 1.40 14.65 -0.88
CA LEU A 151 2.65 14.15 -0.31
C LEU A 151 3.67 15.28 -0.23
N SER A 152 4.56 15.21 0.74
CA SER A 152 5.62 16.19 0.95
C SER A 152 6.98 15.51 0.89
N PRO A 153 7.62 15.40 -0.31
CA PRO A 153 9.01 14.97 -0.38
C PRO A 153 9.90 15.85 0.50
N ASP A 154 10.76 15.23 1.33
CA ASP A 154 11.64 15.91 2.28
C ASP A 154 12.67 16.81 1.60
N ARG A 155 12.95 16.55 0.34
CA ARG A 155 13.89 17.29 -0.50
C ARG A 155 13.61 17.14 -1.98
N THR A 156 14.25 17.94 -2.80
CA THR A 156 14.30 17.74 -4.25
C THR A 156 15.06 16.46 -4.57
N MET A 157 14.45 15.59 -5.36
CA MET A 157 14.98 14.27 -5.74
C MET A 157 15.30 14.26 -7.22
N ARG A 158 16.56 14.04 -7.57
CA ARG A 158 17.03 13.95 -8.95
C ARG A 158 17.87 12.70 -9.13
N TYR A 159 17.47 11.85 -10.05
CA TYR A 159 18.18 10.63 -10.41
C TYR A 159 17.94 10.30 -11.87
N SER A 160 18.97 9.84 -12.57
CA SER A 160 18.84 9.41 -13.96
C SER A 160 19.64 8.13 -14.17
N ASP A 161 18.97 7.11 -14.67
CA ASP A 161 19.58 5.87 -15.14
C ASP A 161 19.34 5.74 -16.62
N LYS A 162 20.38 5.98 -17.41
CA LYS A 162 20.33 5.91 -18.89
C LYS A 162 20.12 4.48 -19.38
N SER A 163 20.63 3.47 -18.63
CA SER A 163 20.54 2.05 -18.99
C SER A 163 19.11 1.55 -18.89
N GLN A 164 18.39 2.01 -17.87
CA GLN A 164 16.99 1.66 -17.61
C GLN A 164 16.00 2.68 -18.21
N LYS A 165 16.49 3.74 -18.86
CA LYS A 165 15.67 4.86 -19.37
C LYS A 165 14.71 5.40 -18.29
N TYR A 166 15.20 5.49 -17.06
CA TYR A 166 14.41 5.88 -15.89
C TYR A 166 14.96 7.16 -15.27
N THR A 167 14.07 8.11 -15.04
CA THR A 167 14.44 9.41 -14.45
C THR A 167 13.48 9.73 -13.30
N ILE A 168 14.03 10.17 -12.19
CA ILE A 168 13.32 10.78 -11.07
C ILE A 168 13.60 12.27 -11.10
N ALA A 169 12.54 13.07 -11.08
CA ALA A 169 12.59 14.52 -10.99
C ALA A 169 11.39 15.00 -10.16
N LEU A 170 11.60 15.13 -8.85
CA LEU A 170 10.61 15.59 -7.89
C LEU A 170 11.17 16.78 -7.12
N GLU A 171 10.40 17.80 -6.96
CA GLU A 171 10.75 18.91 -6.07
C GLU A 171 10.42 18.55 -4.61
N GLY A 172 11.10 19.19 -3.64
CA GLY A 172 10.77 19.08 -2.22
C GLY A 172 9.51 19.88 -1.86
N GLY A 173 8.90 19.55 -0.72
CA GLY A 173 7.74 20.25 -0.20
C GLY A 173 6.39 19.64 -0.59
N LEU A 174 5.31 20.24 -0.07
CA LEU A 174 3.96 19.73 -0.23
C LEU A 174 3.47 19.84 -1.68
N GLN A 175 3.02 18.72 -2.24
CA GLN A 175 2.60 18.61 -3.64
C GLN A 175 1.47 17.61 -3.83
N GLN A 176 0.71 17.79 -4.91
CA GLN A 176 -0.26 16.82 -5.41
C GLN A 176 0.41 15.93 -6.48
N LEU A 177 0.87 14.75 -6.07
CA LEU A 177 1.63 13.84 -6.93
C LEU A 177 0.71 12.87 -7.69
N ASN A 178 0.94 12.75 -9.00
CA ASN A 178 0.31 11.73 -9.83
C ASN A 178 0.99 10.35 -9.66
N GLY A 179 0.42 9.29 -10.25
CA GLY A 179 0.91 7.93 -10.09
C GLY A 179 2.37 7.73 -10.47
N ARG A 180 2.85 8.39 -11.55
CA ARG A 180 4.25 8.35 -11.95
C ARG A 180 5.17 9.02 -10.92
N GLN A 181 4.75 10.15 -10.38
CA GLN A 181 5.51 10.89 -9.38
C GLN A 181 5.56 10.13 -8.03
N VAL A 182 4.44 9.50 -7.64
CA VAL A 182 4.41 8.63 -6.45
C VAL A 182 5.34 7.44 -6.63
N GLU A 183 5.33 6.76 -7.80
CA GLU A 183 6.31 5.70 -8.07
C GLU A 183 7.75 6.20 -7.96
N GLN A 184 8.07 7.38 -8.51
CA GLN A 184 9.39 7.99 -8.40
C GLN A 184 9.79 8.22 -6.95
N LEU A 185 8.87 8.78 -6.12
CA LEU A 185 9.08 9.01 -4.69
C LEU A 185 9.42 7.72 -3.93
N LEU A 186 8.65 6.65 -4.18
CA LEU A 186 8.80 5.36 -3.50
C LEU A 186 10.06 4.60 -3.93
N ARG A 187 10.59 4.88 -5.11
CA ARG A 187 11.79 4.24 -5.66
C ARG A 187 13.08 5.00 -5.40
N PHE A 188 13.00 6.28 -5.06
CA PHE A 188 14.18 7.10 -4.84
C PHE A 188 15.04 6.56 -3.69
N ARG A 189 16.35 6.52 -3.92
CA ARG A 189 17.38 6.19 -2.93
C ARG A 189 18.53 7.18 -3.07
N ASP A 190 18.91 7.82 -1.98
CA ASP A 190 20.07 8.75 -1.96
C ASP A 190 21.39 7.99 -2.12
N SER A 191 21.42 6.78 -1.57
CA SER A 191 22.56 5.88 -1.61
C SER A 191 22.06 4.42 -1.61
N PRO A 192 22.91 3.45 -1.96
CA PRO A 192 22.56 2.03 -1.84
C PRO A 192 22.15 1.59 -0.42
N SER A 193 22.56 2.34 0.61
CA SER A 193 22.22 2.09 2.01
C SER A 193 21.00 2.87 2.52
N ALA A 194 20.41 3.74 1.72
CA ALA A 194 19.27 4.60 2.11
C ALA A 194 17.92 3.88 2.08
N GLU A 195 17.84 2.65 2.60
CA GLU A 195 16.61 1.88 2.68
C GLU A 195 15.63 2.46 3.72
N GLU A 196 16.15 3.10 4.77
CA GLU A 196 15.32 3.70 5.83
C GLU A 196 14.42 4.80 5.26
N GLY A 197 14.99 5.81 4.60
CA GLY A 197 14.21 6.90 4.01
C GLY A 197 13.22 6.41 2.95
N ARG A 198 13.53 5.31 2.26
CA ARG A 198 12.57 4.69 1.33
C ARG A 198 11.37 4.09 2.09
N ARG A 199 11.60 3.40 3.20
CA ARG A 199 10.53 2.83 4.04
C ARG A 199 9.65 3.93 4.63
N GLU A 200 10.24 5.01 5.12
CA GLU A 200 9.49 6.17 5.63
C GLU A 200 8.56 6.76 4.55
N ARG A 201 9.05 6.95 3.33
CA ARG A 201 8.22 7.41 2.21
C ARG A 201 7.11 6.43 1.86
N GLN A 202 7.35 5.12 1.96
CA GLN A 202 6.34 4.09 1.77
C GLN A 202 5.24 4.17 2.84
N GLN A 203 5.58 4.41 4.11
CA GLN A 203 4.60 4.59 5.20
C GLN A 203 3.73 5.82 4.94
N VAL A 204 4.34 6.97 4.66
CA VAL A 204 3.60 8.22 4.36
C VAL A 204 2.69 8.05 3.14
N ALA A 205 3.12 7.29 2.12
CA ALA A 205 2.28 7.01 0.96
C ALA A 205 1.07 6.12 1.31
N ILE A 206 1.25 5.09 2.16
CA ILE A 206 0.15 4.26 2.64
C ILE A 206 -0.89 5.11 3.37
N GLU A 207 -0.46 5.97 4.30
CA GLU A 207 -1.35 6.89 5.01
C GLU A 207 -2.11 7.82 4.06
N SER A 208 -1.39 8.38 3.07
CA SER A 208 -2.00 9.28 2.09
C SER A 208 -3.03 8.58 1.21
N VAL A 209 -2.75 7.33 0.77
CA VAL A 209 -3.71 6.51 0.02
C VAL A 209 -4.97 6.25 0.84
N LEU A 210 -4.83 5.80 2.10
CA LEU A 210 -5.98 5.52 2.96
C LEU A 210 -6.78 6.78 3.26
N ARG A 211 -6.12 7.90 3.56
CA ARG A 211 -6.78 9.20 3.76
C ARG A 211 -7.56 9.65 2.53
N GLN A 212 -6.98 9.47 1.33
CA GLN A 212 -7.64 9.81 0.08
C GLN A 212 -8.84 8.91 -0.20
N MET A 213 -8.70 7.59 0.01
CA MET A 213 -9.80 6.63 -0.12
C MET A 213 -10.96 6.90 0.84
N GLY A 214 -10.67 7.42 2.05
CA GLY A 214 -11.67 7.78 3.06
C GLY A 214 -12.48 9.04 2.76
N GLN A 215 -12.13 9.81 1.73
CA GLN A 215 -12.92 10.98 1.33
C GLN A 215 -14.27 10.54 0.75
N HIS A 216 -15.36 11.22 1.09
CA HIS A 216 -16.74 10.88 0.69
C HIS A 216 -16.87 10.60 -0.81
N ARG A 217 -16.28 11.45 -1.64
CA ARG A 217 -16.31 11.27 -3.10
C ARG A 217 -15.63 9.98 -3.55
N GLN A 218 -14.53 9.60 -2.90
CA GLN A 218 -13.78 8.40 -3.24
C GLN A 218 -14.48 7.14 -2.74
N LEU A 219 -15.12 7.18 -1.57
CA LEU A 219 -15.86 6.04 -1.02
C LEU A 219 -16.87 5.49 -2.02
N GLN A 220 -17.62 6.37 -2.71
CA GLN A 220 -18.60 5.94 -3.73
C GLN A 220 -17.93 5.27 -4.94
N GLN A 221 -16.69 5.61 -5.24
CA GLN A 221 -15.95 5.12 -6.40
C GLN A 221 -15.10 3.88 -6.12
N LEU A 222 -14.91 3.50 -4.83
CA LEU A 222 -14.04 2.38 -4.47
C LEU A 222 -14.43 1.04 -5.13
N PRO A 223 -15.72 0.64 -5.24
CA PRO A 223 -16.09 -0.59 -5.92
C PRO A 223 -15.64 -0.60 -7.39
N ASP A 224 -15.79 0.51 -8.09
CA ASP A 224 -15.38 0.67 -9.49
C ASP A 224 -13.86 0.72 -9.63
N LEU A 225 -13.18 1.39 -8.71
CA LEU A 225 -11.73 1.43 -8.63
C LEU A 225 -11.16 0.00 -8.52
N LEU A 226 -11.67 -0.80 -7.57
CA LEU A 226 -11.21 -2.18 -7.37
C LEU A 226 -11.46 -3.04 -8.60
N ARG A 227 -12.59 -2.85 -9.28
CA ARG A 227 -12.91 -3.56 -10.53
C ARG A 227 -11.91 -3.22 -11.64
N ARG A 228 -11.54 -1.95 -11.78
CA ARG A 228 -10.52 -1.53 -12.78
C ARG A 228 -9.12 -2.06 -12.46
N LEU A 229 -8.78 -2.23 -11.19
CA LEU A 229 -7.47 -2.75 -10.78
C LEU A 229 -7.39 -4.27 -10.78
N GLN A 230 -8.49 -4.98 -10.75
CA GLN A 230 -8.56 -6.44 -10.59
C GLN A 230 -7.66 -7.19 -11.58
N ASP A 231 -7.66 -6.80 -12.85
CA ASP A 231 -6.87 -7.46 -13.89
C ASP A 231 -5.40 -7.02 -13.90
N GLN A 232 -5.07 -5.97 -13.16
CA GLN A 232 -3.74 -5.39 -13.10
C GLN A 232 -2.90 -5.89 -11.93
N VAL A 233 -3.54 -6.51 -10.94
CA VAL A 233 -2.90 -7.04 -9.73
C VAL A 233 -2.95 -8.56 -9.71
N ASP A 234 -2.04 -9.18 -8.94
CA ASP A 234 -2.09 -10.60 -8.63
C ASP A 234 -2.46 -10.74 -7.15
N THR A 235 -3.58 -11.41 -6.86
CA THR A 235 -4.11 -11.52 -5.51
C THR A 235 -5.03 -12.73 -5.37
N ASN A 236 -5.15 -13.24 -4.15
CA ASN A 236 -6.17 -14.21 -3.75
C ASN A 236 -7.35 -13.57 -3.00
N LEU A 237 -7.42 -12.21 -2.98
CA LEU A 237 -8.58 -11.48 -2.47
C LEU A 237 -9.70 -11.45 -3.53
N THR A 238 -10.92 -11.67 -3.09
CA THR A 238 -12.10 -11.31 -3.87
C THR A 238 -12.38 -9.80 -3.74
N GLN A 239 -13.15 -9.23 -4.66
CA GLN A 239 -13.56 -7.83 -4.58
C GLN A 239 -14.33 -7.53 -3.28
N SER A 240 -15.22 -8.45 -2.87
CA SER A 240 -15.99 -8.30 -1.63
C SER A 240 -15.09 -8.30 -0.38
N GLU A 241 -14.10 -9.21 -0.31
CA GLU A 241 -13.12 -9.21 0.78
C GLU A 241 -12.29 -7.93 0.79
N ALA A 242 -11.86 -7.44 -0.37
CA ALA A 242 -11.11 -6.19 -0.46
C ALA A 242 -11.93 -5.00 0.04
N LEU A 243 -13.21 -4.91 -0.33
CA LEU A 243 -14.13 -3.87 0.18
C LEU A 243 -14.34 -4.00 1.69
N SER A 244 -14.51 -5.22 2.21
CA SER A 244 -14.66 -5.49 3.65
C SER A 244 -13.42 -5.02 4.44
N LEU A 245 -12.21 -5.34 3.95
CA LEU A 245 -10.97 -4.90 4.57
C LEU A 245 -10.78 -3.38 4.50
N LEU A 246 -11.12 -2.75 3.37
CA LEU A 246 -11.08 -1.29 3.23
C LEU A 246 -12.10 -0.63 4.16
N ALA A 247 -13.32 -1.13 4.22
CA ALA A 247 -14.35 -0.62 5.12
C ALA A 247 -13.86 -0.63 6.57
N ALA A 248 -13.32 -1.77 7.04
CA ALA A 248 -12.77 -1.90 8.37
C ALA A 248 -11.58 -0.95 8.60
N SER A 249 -10.66 -0.84 7.63
CA SER A 249 -9.48 0.04 7.74
C SER A 249 -9.84 1.52 7.79
N LEU A 250 -10.87 1.95 7.03
CA LEU A 250 -11.30 3.35 6.96
C LEU A 250 -12.23 3.76 8.11
N GLN A 251 -12.80 2.81 8.86
CA GLN A 251 -13.58 3.06 10.06
C GLN A 251 -12.73 3.24 11.32
N GLN A 252 -11.44 2.92 11.26
CA GLN A 252 -10.56 3.04 12.41
C GLN A 252 -10.43 4.49 12.87
N SER A 253 -10.65 4.72 14.15
CA SER A 253 -10.44 6.02 14.81
C SER A 253 -9.02 6.17 15.39
N GLU A 254 -8.34 5.06 15.64
CA GLU A 254 -6.96 5.07 16.11
C GLU A 254 -5.98 5.29 14.95
N PRO A 255 -4.85 5.96 15.20
CA PRO A 255 -3.78 6.08 14.22
C PRO A 255 -3.26 4.70 13.78
N ILE A 256 -2.79 4.62 12.53
CA ILE A 256 -2.12 3.43 12.02
C ILE A 256 -0.89 3.15 12.86
N ARG A 257 -0.71 1.90 13.29
CA ARG A 257 0.49 1.47 14.02
C ARG A 257 1.49 0.90 13.02
N PHE A 258 2.55 1.65 12.80
CA PHE A 258 3.66 1.19 11.97
C PHE A 258 4.69 0.45 12.80
N HIS A 259 5.04 -0.73 12.32
CA HIS A 259 6.05 -1.61 12.86
C HIS A 259 7.17 -1.81 11.86
N ARG A 260 8.34 -2.16 12.34
CA ARG A 260 9.50 -2.41 11.53
C ARG A 260 10.26 -3.63 12.02
N LEU A 261 10.61 -4.52 11.11
CA LEU A 261 11.52 -5.60 11.39
C LEU A 261 12.95 -5.05 11.47
N ALA A 262 13.55 -5.17 12.63
CA ALA A 262 14.91 -4.67 12.86
C ALA A 262 15.97 -5.55 12.16
N LEU A 263 16.98 -4.91 11.62
CA LEU A 263 18.15 -5.57 11.03
C LEU A 263 19.41 -5.27 11.82
N LYS A 264 20.26 -6.26 11.99
CA LYS A 264 21.60 -6.07 12.55
C LYS A 264 22.44 -5.15 11.65
N PRO A 265 23.45 -4.45 12.18
CA PRO A 265 24.40 -3.72 11.38
C PRO A 265 25.02 -4.59 10.28
N PRO A 266 25.43 -4.04 9.12
CA PRO A 266 26.12 -4.80 8.09
C PRO A 266 27.43 -5.37 8.64
N LEU A 267 27.79 -6.58 8.22
CA LEU A 267 29.04 -7.21 8.64
C LEU A 267 30.25 -6.50 8.03
N LYS A 268 30.10 -5.96 6.82
CA LYS A 268 31.11 -5.15 6.11
C LYS A 268 30.43 -3.95 5.46
N ASP A 269 31.15 -2.86 5.36
CA ASP A 269 30.68 -1.69 4.64
C ASP A 269 30.34 -2.06 3.19
N GLY A 270 29.10 -1.70 2.77
CA GLY A 270 28.59 -2.03 1.44
C GLY A 270 27.83 -3.35 1.32
N ASP A 271 27.76 -4.16 2.39
CA ASP A 271 26.92 -5.37 2.37
C ASP A 271 25.44 -4.99 2.17
N ARG A 272 24.86 -5.51 1.09
CA ARG A 272 23.45 -5.31 0.76
C ARG A 272 22.54 -6.26 1.52
N LEU A 273 23.06 -7.38 1.99
CA LEU A 273 22.32 -8.43 2.68
C LEU A 273 22.49 -8.24 4.19
N ARG A 274 21.38 -8.15 4.90
CA ARG A 274 21.35 -7.81 6.33
C ARG A 274 20.68 -8.92 7.13
N GLN A 275 21.27 -9.32 8.23
CA GLN A 275 20.65 -10.27 9.14
C GLN A 275 19.53 -9.62 9.94
N VAL A 276 18.45 -10.36 10.16
CA VAL A 276 17.37 -9.93 11.04
C VAL A 276 17.85 -9.98 12.49
N ASP A 277 17.46 -8.97 13.25
CA ASP A 277 17.72 -8.94 14.68
C ASP A 277 16.62 -9.73 15.41
N SER A 278 16.94 -10.98 15.76
CA SER A 278 15.99 -11.87 16.44
C SER A 278 15.57 -11.37 17.82
N THR A 279 16.38 -10.53 18.47
CA THR A 279 16.05 -10.00 19.80
C THR A 279 14.93 -8.96 19.78
N ALA A 280 14.69 -8.34 18.62
CA ALA A 280 13.64 -7.35 18.42
C ALA A 280 12.36 -7.95 17.76
N MET A 281 12.36 -9.23 17.42
CA MET A 281 11.26 -9.84 16.66
C MET A 281 9.97 -9.99 17.47
N ASP A 282 10.05 -10.31 18.75
CA ASP A 282 8.87 -10.54 19.61
C ASP A 282 8.01 -9.28 19.79
N GLN A 283 8.57 -8.09 19.56
CA GLN A 283 7.85 -6.81 19.63
C GLN A 283 7.43 -6.30 18.25
N ALA A 284 7.88 -6.93 17.17
CA ALA A 284 7.69 -6.43 15.83
C ALA A 284 6.26 -6.63 15.30
N TRP A 285 5.54 -7.65 15.80
CA TRP A 285 4.22 -7.97 15.28
C TRP A 285 3.30 -8.54 16.40
N PRO A 286 2.05 -8.06 16.52
CA PRO A 286 1.10 -8.58 17.50
C PRO A 286 0.71 -10.02 17.14
N ARG A 287 0.81 -10.90 18.13
CA ARG A 287 0.36 -12.29 18.06
C ARG A 287 -1.13 -12.42 18.33
#